data_6e99c124704284411051e79bb60de6da
#
_entry.id   6e99c124704284411051e79bb60de6da
#
_cell.length_a   1.000
_cell.length_b   1.000
_cell.length_c   1.000
_cell.angle_alpha   90.00
_cell.angle_beta   90.00
_cell.angle_gamma   90.00
#
_symmetry.space_group_name_H-M   'P 1'
#
loop_
_entity.id
_entity.type
_entity.pdbx_description
1 polymer ?
#
loop_
_entity_poly.entity_id
_entity_poly.type
_entity_poly.pdbx_seq_one_letter_code
_entity_poly.pdbx_strand_id
1 'polypeptide(L)'
;MPKPIIWSPLSESDFAKILEYLNKNWDEKVTNQFVDLTENILKQISINPKQFPVIHKKEKIRKCVLTKHNTLFYRDNKTQVDILRIYDTRQDPNTLTFK
;
A
#
# COMPACT_ATOMS: atom_id res chain seq x y z
N MET A 1 10.13 -18.54 -3.11
CA MET A 1 10.62 -17.48 -4.00
C MET A 1 9.80 -16.20 -3.86
N PRO A 2 10.42 -15.03 -3.79
CA PRO A 2 9.67 -13.77 -3.73
C PRO A 2 8.81 -13.57 -4.97
N LYS A 3 7.61 -13.06 -4.78
CA LYS A 3 6.73 -12.70 -5.89
C LYS A 3 7.02 -11.27 -6.32
N PRO A 4 6.99 -10.97 -7.62
CA PRO A 4 7.13 -9.58 -8.08
C PRO A 4 5.99 -8.71 -7.56
N ILE A 5 6.32 -7.47 -7.23
CA ILE A 5 5.36 -6.46 -6.75
C ILE A 5 4.99 -5.58 -7.94
N ILE A 6 3.70 -5.51 -8.25
CA ILE A 6 3.19 -4.72 -9.37
C ILE A 6 2.28 -3.63 -8.80
N TRP A 7 2.62 -2.38 -9.06
CA TRP A 7 1.82 -1.23 -8.63
C TRP A 7 0.73 -0.95 -9.64
N SER A 8 -0.51 -0.79 -9.16
CA SER A 8 -1.58 -0.30 -10.01
C SER A 8 -1.40 1.21 -10.27
N PRO A 9 -1.99 1.77 -11.34
CA PRO A 9 -1.97 3.22 -11.55
C PRO A 9 -2.54 4.01 -10.37
N LEU A 10 -3.61 3.50 -9.74
CA LEU A 10 -4.21 4.15 -8.57
C LEU A 10 -3.25 4.16 -7.38
N SER A 11 -2.55 3.05 -7.13
CA SER A 11 -1.61 2.98 -6.00
C SER A 11 -0.40 3.86 -6.23
N GLU A 12 0.09 3.96 -7.46
CA GLU A 12 1.18 4.87 -7.81
C GLU A 12 0.78 6.33 -7.55
N SER A 13 -0.43 6.70 -7.99
CA SER A 13 -0.98 8.02 -7.76
C SER A 13 -1.14 8.31 -6.25
N ASP A 14 -1.68 7.34 -5.51
CA ASP A 14 -1.84 7.47 -4.05
C ASP A 14 -0.49 7.72 -3.38
N PHE A 15 0.52 6.95 -3.75
CA PHE A 15 1.85 7.06 -3.17
C PHE A 15 2.47 8.43 -3.46
N ALA A 16 2.38 8.87 -4.72
CA ALA A 16 2.91 10.18 -5.13
C ALA A 16 2.26 11.32 -4.34
N LYS A 17 0.94 11.25 -4.13
CA LYS A 17 0.21 12.26 -3.35
C LYS A 17 0.64 12.28 -1.89
N ILE A 18 0.88 11.12 -1.31
CA ILE A 18 1.35 11.03 0.07
C ILE A 18 2.74 11.68 0.20
N LEU A 19 3.65 11.36 -0.72
CA LEU A 19 5.01 11.93 -0.71
C LEU A 19 4.98 13.45 -0.87
N GLU A 20 4.13 13.94 -1.78
CA GLU A 20 3.95 15.38 -1.98
C GLU A 20 3.44 16.07 -0.72
N TYR A 21 2.45 15.46 -0.06
CA TYR A 21 1.91 15.97 1.19
C TYR A 21 2.98 16.03 2.30
N LEU A 22 3.76 14.98 2.43
CA LEU A 22 4.80 14.90 3.46
C LEU A 22 5.92 15.92 3.22
N ASN A 23 6.33 16.09 1.97
CA ASN A 23 7.34 17.10 1.61
C ASN A 23 6.85 18.52 1.87
N LYS A 24 5.58 18.78 1.59
CA LYS A 24 5.00 20.11 1.73
C LYS A 24 4.76 20.49 3.19
N ASN A 25 4.26 19.56 4.01
CA ASN A 25 3.78 19.84 5.37
C ASN A 25 4.77 19.43 6.46
N TRP A 26 5.78 18.63 6.11
CA TRP A 26 6.81 18.17 7.04
C TRP A 26 8.16 18.46 6.42
N ASP A 27 9.02 17.45 6.32
CA ASP A 27 10.32 17.64 5.71
C ASP A 27 10.75 16.39 4.92
N GLU A 28 11.90 16.51 4.25
CA GLU A 28 12.46 15.44 3.45
C GLU A 28 12.76 14.19 4.28
N LYS A 29 13.15 14.36 5.54
CA LYS A 29 13.45 13.24 6.44
C LYS A 29 12.21 12.38 6.68
N VAL A 30 11.05 13.02 6.95
CA VAL A 30 9.79 12.32 7.16
C VAL A 30 9.37 11.60 5.89
N THR A 31 9.53 12.25 4.74
CA THR A 31 9.21 11.65 3.45
C THR A 31 10.04 10.40 3.21
N ASN A 32 11.36 10.48 3.44
CA ASN A 32 12.26 9.35 3.24
C ASN A 32 11.95 8.21 4.20
N GLN A 33 11.57 8.51 5.43
CA GLN A 33 11.15 7.50 6.40
C GLN A 33 9.94 6.73 5.91
N PHE A 34 8.97 7.42 5.30
CA PHE A 34 7.78 6.78 4.75
C PHE A 34 8.11 5.89 3.56
N VAL A 35 9.00 6.35 2.68
CA VAL A 35 9.49 5.55 1.55
C VAL A 35 10.15 4.26 2.05
N ASP A 36 11.04 4.38 3.03
CA ASP A 36 11.76 3.23 3.58
C ASP A 36 10.81 2.23 4.23
N LEU A 37 9.84 2.74 5.00
CA LEU A 37 8.81 1.90 5.62
C LEU A 37 8.02 1.13 4.57
N THR A 38 7.59 1.82 3.52
CA THR A 38 6.81 1.21 2.44
C THR A 38 7.63 0.13 1.73
N GLU A 39 8.89 0.42 1.40
CA GLU A 39 9.76 -0.54 0.74
C GLU A 39 9.98 -1.79 1.60
N ASN A 40 10.18 -1.63 2.90
CA ASN A 40 10.36 -2.75 3.82
C ASN A 40 9.11 -3.62 3.89
N ILE A 41 7.95 -3.00 3.93
CA ILE A 41 6.67 -3.73 3.95
C ILE A 41 6.48 -4.49 2.64
N LEU A 42 6.80 -3.87 1.50
CA LEU A 42 6.67 -4.54 0.20
C LEU A 42 7.60 -5.75 0.09
N LYS A 43 8.79 -5.67 0.65
CA LYS A 43 9.70 -6.82 0.70
C LYS A 43 9.10 -7.97 1.51
N GLN A 44 8.51 -7.67 2.66
CA GLN A 44 7.84 -8.67 3.49
C GLN A 44 6.67 -9.32 2.75
N ILE A 45 5.85 -8.52 2.08
CA ILE A 45 4.71 -9.02 1.30
C ILE A 45 5.19 -9.88 0.14
N SER A 46 6.26 -9.48 -0.53
CA SER A 46 6.85 -10.24 -1.63
C SER A 46 7.27 -11.65 -1.21
N ILE A 47 7.86 -11.76 0.00
CA ILE A 47 8.33 -13.03 0.53
C ILE A 47 7.18 -13.86 1.09
N ASN A 48 6.27 -13.23 1.83
CA ASN A 48 5.14 -13.91 2.46
C ASN A 48 3.85 -13.10 2.25
N PRO A 49 3.22 -13.22 1.07
CA PRO A 49 2.01 -12.44 0.76
C PRO A 49 0.82 -12.75 1.67
N LYS A 50 0.83 -13.88 2.37
CA LYS A 50 -0.30 -14.32 3.20
C LYS A 50 -0.22 -13.84 4.64
N GLN A 51 0.81 -13.09 5.02
CA GLN A 51 1.00 -12.69 6.42
C GLN A 51 -0.01 -11.64 6.91
N PHE A 52 -0.64 -10.89 6.02
CA PHE A 52 -1.60 -9.86 6.40
C PHE A 52 -3.04 -10.32 6.18
N PRO A 53 -4.01 -9.82 6.97
CA PRO A 53 -5.38 -10.34 6.92
C PRO A 53 -6.09 -10.07 5.61
N VAL A 54 -6.95 -11.03 5.24
CA VAL A 54 -7.84 -10.93 4.09
C VAL A 54 -9.06 -10.13 4.49
N ILE A 55 -9.40 -9.11 3.70
CA ILE A 55 -10.62 -8.31 3.89
C ILE A 55 -11.69 -8.64 2.87
N HIS A 56 -11.30 -9.25 1.74
CA HIS A 56 -12.19 -9.66 0.67
C HIS A 56 -11.74 -11.03 0.16
N LYS A 57 -12.44 -12.10 0.57
CA LYS A 57 -12.06 -13.45 0.18
C LYS A 57 -12.17 -13.69 -1.33
N LYS A 58 -13.26 -13.25 -1.91
CA LYS A 58 -13.54 -13.46 -3.34
C LYS A 58 -12.51 -12.76 -4.22
N GLU A 59 -12.17 -11.53 -3.87
CA GLU A 59 -11.20 -10.72 -4.60
C GLU A 59 -9.76 -10.95 -4.15
N LYS A 60 -9.55 -11.73 -3.09
CA LYS A 60 -8.23 -12.01 -2.51
C LYS A 60 -7.49 -10.75 -2.06
N ILE A 61 -8.24 -9.77 -1.58
CA ILE A 61 -7.66 -8.49 -1.13
C ILE A 61 -7.24 -8.58 0.33
N ARG A 62 -6.02 -8.16 0.59
CA ARG A 62 -5.43 -8.11 1.94
C ARG A 62 -5.13 -6.67 2.33
N LYS A 63 -5.09 -6.44 3.62
CA LYS A 63 -4.93 -5.12 4.21
C LYS A 63 -3.67 -5.10 5.08
N CYS A 64 -2.83 -4.08 4.89
CA CYS A 64 -1.64 -3.85 5.71
C CYS A 64 -1.61 -2.39 6.16
N VAL A 65 -1.64 -2.17 7.49
CA VAL A 65 -1.54 -0.82 8.03
C VAL A 65 -0.07 -0.38 7.97
N LEU A 66 0.22 0.67 7.21
CA LEU A 66 1.57 1.24 7.11
C LEU A 66 1.87 2.20 8.26
N THR A 67 0.97 3.15 8.46
CA THR A 67 1.05 4.15 9.53
C THR A 67 -0.33 4.35 10.11
N LYS A 68 -0.42 5.20 11.14
CA LYS A 68 -1.70 5.56 11.75
C LYS A 68 -2.74 6.03 10.72
N HIS A 69 -2.30 6.68 9.65
CA HIS A 69 -3.19 7.29 8.66
C HIS A 69 -3.17 6.63 7.29
N ASN A 70 -2.32 5.64 7.06
CA ASN A 70 -2.15 5.06 5.73
C ASN A 70 -2.26 3.55 5.78
N THR A 71 -3.15 3.00 4.97
CA THR A 71 -3.38 1.55 4.84
C THR A 71 -3.14 1.14 3.41
N LEU A 72 -2.34 0.09 3.24
CA LEU A 72 -2.04 -0.48 1.94
C LEU A 72 -2.96 -1.66 1.68
N PHE A 73 -3.57 -1.70 0.50
CA PHE A 73 -4.39 -2.83 0.05
C PHE A 73 -3.71 -3.51 -1.12
N TYR A 74 -3.62 -4.83 -1.07
CA TYR A 74 -2.98 -5.59 -2.14
C TYR A 74 -3.73 -6.89 -2.41
N ARG A 75 -3.53 -7.42 -3.61
CA ARG A 75 -4.08 -8.71 -4.02
C ARG A 75 -2.94 -9.70 -4.18
N ASP A 76 -3.05 -10.83 -3.49
CA ASP A 76 -2.10 -11.92 -3.60
C ASP A 76 -2.52 -12.82 -4.76
N ASN A 77 -1.97 -12.57 -5.94
CA ASN A 77 -2.19 -13.39 -7.12
C ASN A 77 -1.21 -14.56 -7.16
N LYS A 78 -1.51 -15.54 -7.99
CA LYS A 78 -0.70 -16.75 -8.08
C LYS A 78 0.76 -16.46 -8.43
N THR A 79 0.99 -15.51 -9.34
CA THR A 79 2.33 -15.21 -9.88
C THR A 79 2.92 -13.89 -9.46
N GLN A 80 2.11 -13.03 -8.83
CA GLN A 80 2.54 -11.68 -8.47
C GLN A 80 1.66 -11.11 -7.36
N VAL A 81 2.13 -10.02 -6.77
CA VAL A 81 1.37 -9.23 -5.81
C VAL A 81 0.99 -7.91 -6.46
N ASP A 82 -0.30 -7.62 -6.54
CA ASP A 82 -0.79 -6.35 -7.09
C ASP A 82 -1.07 -5.38 -5.96
N ILE A 83 -0.39 -4.24 -5.97
CA ILE A 83 -0.67 -3.16 -5.02
C ILE A 83 -1.86 -2.38 -5.58
N LEU A 84 -2.98 -2.41 -4.86
CA LEU A 84 -4.24 -1.83 -5.34
C LEU A 84 -4.41 -0.38 -4.95
N ARG A 85 -4.21 -0.07 -3.67
CA ARG A 85 -4.35 1.28 -3.13
C ARG A 85 -3.41 1.49 -1.94
N ILE A 86 -3.01 2.73 -1.72
CA ILE A 86 -2.49 3.18 -0.42
C ILE A 86 -3.45 4.28 0.03
N TYR A 87 -4.33 3.94 0.96
CA TYR A 87 -5.47 4.77 1.34
C TYR A 87 -5.18 5.59 2.58
N ASP A 88 -5.59 6.86 2.56
CA ASP A 88 -5.55 7.72 3.75
C ASP A 88 -6.83 7.46 4.56
N THR A 89 -6.67 6.92 5.78
CA THR A 89 -7.79 6.54 6.63
C THR A 89 -8.63 7.71 7.12
N ARG A 90 -8.17 8.94 6.90
CA ARG A 90 -8.92 10.15 7.25
C ARG A 90 -9.94 10.52 6.17
N GLN A 91 -9.85 9.92 4.98
CA GLN A 91 -10.80 10.16 3.90
C GLN A 91 -12.08 9.36 4.14
N ASP A 92 -13.16 9.78 3.45
CA ASP A 92 -14.45 9.07 3.51
C ASP A 92 -14.28 7.64 2.98
N PRO A 93 -14.60 6.61 3.78
CA PRO A 93 -14.50 5.21 3.33
C PRO A 93 -15.31 4.93 2.06
N ASN A 94 -16.38 5.69 1.82
CA ASN A 94 -17.21 5.51 0.63
C ASN A 94 -16.50 5.88 -0.67
N THR A 95 -15.38 6.61 -0.59
CA THR A 95 -14.60 6.97 -1.77
C THR A 95 -13.54 5.92 -2.12
N LEU A 96 -13.35 4.92 -1.26
CA LEU A 96 -12.36 3.87 -1.49
C LEU A 96 -12.83 2.94 -2.60
N THR A 97 -12.05 2.85 -3.66
CA THR A 97 -12.28 1.95 -4.78
C THR A 97 -10.96 1.32 -5.19
N PHE A 98 -11.01 0.09 -5.68
CA PHE A 98 -9.82 -0.66 -6.10
C PHE A 98 -9.63 -0.68 -7.62
N LYS A 99 -10.36 0.12 -8.33
CA LYS A 99 -10.28 0.20 -9.79
C LYS A 99 -9.61 1.47 -10.26
#